data_da342d77ab790bcc8ce5a82c4076932d
#
_entry.id   da342d77ab790bcc8ce5a82c4076932d
#
_cell.length_a   1.000
_cell.length_b   1.000
_cell.length_c   1.000
_cell.angle_alpha   90.00
_cell.angle_beta   90.00
_cell.angle_gamma   90.00
#
_symmetry.space_group_name_H-M   'P 1'
#
loop_
_entity.id
_entity.type
_entity.pdbx_description
1 polymer ?
#
loop_
_entity_poly.entity_id
_entity_poly.type
_entity_poly.pdbx_seq_one_letter_code
_entity_poly.pdbx_strand_id
1 'polypeptide(L)'
;MQTILILILNTLLILTLTGCNLLDKKETVQTTNEVAKTSPSPTVKTENSPTQTAGNNSENTKKNLLAMGNGAFVIKNTSEYDRTWQANNIIDEFPQHGWASDKSKVTNESITIEFPAKTTLKTLVFDTAQVDTEGSAAKDISVEISDTSATAGFREILAVTLKDKQAGQEFPVKEEIGGQWLRVNVKNNYGSTEYVEIMEMRGFGEQETSAPLQNISGTYESSYGKFRIKQEGTSVVGCYEYDEGIIEGGIENRLLKLTWKESGGTDDQGPAMMFFSKDGKEFLGIWNTESFEKGSNGEWNGKKISNEVGSCEHYKNLSGNNAAGNKIKDELEKSGRASVYGINFDFNSDKIKDESKQTLDQIVKILKDNAAWKMTIEGHTDNIGGESFNQTLSEKRANAVKKYLTDAGIEESRLTAKGLGMSKSIAENDTESGRARNRRVELVKE
;
A
#
# COMPACT_ATOMS: atom_id res chain seq x y z
N MET A 1 21.22 -61.22 22.25
CA MET A 1 22.66 -61.44 21.97
C MET A 1 23.20 -60.26 21.25
N GLN A 2 24.11 -59.71 21.91
CA GLN A 2 25.19 -58.76 21.64
C GLN A 2 24.86 -57.30 21.38
N THR A 3 25.07 -56.61 22.43
CA THR A 3 25.41 -55.23 22.71
C THR A 3 26.72 -54.80 22.01
N ILE A 4 26.76 -53.62 21.40
CA ILE A 4 28.03 -52.88 21.24
C ILE A 4 27.79 -51.44 21.64
N LEU A 5 28.48 -51.06 22.70
CA LEU A 5 28.65 -49.79 23.36
C LEU A 5 29.84 -49.06 22.71
N ILE A 6 29.75 -47.81 22.28
CA ILE A 6 30.92 -46.98 21.97
C ILE A 6 30.79 -45.63 22.69
N LEU A 7 31.86 -45.37 23.41
CA LEU A 7 32.16 -44.34 24.37
C LEU A 7 32.19 -42.91 23.78
N ILE A 8 31.72 -42.02 24.63
CA ILE A 8 31.89 -40.57 24.58
C ILE A 8 33.27 -40.20 25.10
N LEU A 9 33.97 -39.28 24.43
CA LEU A 9 35.15 -38.63 25.01
C LEU A 9 34.87 -37.12 25.11
N ASN A 10 34.64 -36.69 26.34
CA ASN A 10 34.63 -35.28 26.77
C ASN A 10 36.08 -34.78 26.87
N THR A 11 36.40 -33.66 26.30
CA THR A 11 37.54 -32.85 26.70
C THR A 11 37.08 -31.48 27.19
N LEU A 12 37.12 -31.34 28.48
CA LEU A 12 36.95 -30.14 29.28
C LEU A 12 38.27 -29.33 29.24
N LEU A 13 38.28 -28.11 28.82
CA LEU A 13 39.41 -27.20 28.97
C LEU A 13 39.00 -26.07 29.93
N ILE A 14 39.51 -26.17 31.15
CA ILE A 14 39.46 -25.16 32.19
C ILE A 14 40.63 -24.20 31.94
N LEU A 15 40.37 -22.91 31.81
CA LEU A 15 41.38 -21.86 32.02
C LEU A 15 40.93 -20.87 33.07
N THR A 16 41.81 -20.74 34.04
CA THR A 16 41.70 -20.08 35.32
C THR A 16 41.74 -18.56 35.22
N LEU A 17 40.94 -17.94 36.08
CA LEU A 17 40.96 -16.50 36.43
C LEU A 17 42.30 -16.12 37.09
N THR A 18 42.85 -14.99 36.63
CA THR A 18 43.67 -14.14 37.48
C THR A 18 43.24 -12.70 37.24
N GLY A 19 42.76 -12.08 38.31
CA GLY A 19 42.38 -10.69 38.35
C GLY A 19 43.56 -9.73 38.41
N CYS A 20 43.32 -8.54 37.92
CA CYS A 20 44.01 -7.34 38.42
C CYS A 20 43.08 -6.13 38.19
N ASN A 21 42.73 -5.49 39.30
CA ASN A 21 42.20 -4.15 39.36
C ASN A 21 43.25 -3.15 38.92
N LEU A 22 42.88 -2.15 38.12
CA LEU A 22 43.44 -0.77 38.26
C LEU A 22 42.49 0.24 37.60
N LEU A 23 41.90 1.07 38.46
CA LEU A 23 41.70 2.54 38.45
C LEU A 23 41.58 3.29 37.13
N ASP A 24 40.47 4.01 37.04
CA ASP A 24 40.26 5.37 36.51
C ASP A 24 41.30 5.97 35.61
N LYS A 25 40.93 6.20 34.36
CA LYS A 25 41.28 7.42 33.63
C LYS A 25 40.14 7.76 32.67
N LYS A 26 39.47 8.90 32.94
CA LYS A 26 38.71 9.64 31.95
C LYS A 26 39.64 10.05 30.81
N GLU A 27 39.55 9.42 29.67
CA GLU A 27 40.05 9.98 28.41
C GLU A 27 38.88 10.61 27.66
N THR A 28 38.99 11.91 27.50
CA THR A 28 38.17 12.74 26.63
C THR A 28 38.47 12.35 25.19
N VAL A 29 37.58 11.57 24.56
CA VAL A 29 37.69 11.31 23.13
C VAL A 29 37.24 12.57 22.41
N GLN A 30 38.19 13.29 21.84
CA GLN A 30 37.94 14.29 20.82
C GLN A 30 37.43 13.55 19.59
N THR A 31 36.16 13.71 19.29
CA THR A 31 35.58 13.33 17.99
C THR A 31 36.14 14.28 16.93
N THR A 32 37.12 13.82 16.18
CA THR A 32 37.48 14.42 14.90
C THR A 32 36.34 14.10 13.94
N ASN A 33 35.56 15.10 13.57
CA ASN A 33 34.62 15.06 12.46
C ASN A 33 35.42 14.87 11.16
N GLU A 34 35.55 13.64 10.69
CA GLU A 34 35.78 13.39 9.28
C GLU A 34 34.45 13.58 8.55
N VAL A 35 34.33 14.70 7.90
CA VAL A 35 33.29 15.04 6.96
C VAL A 35 33.40 14.04 5.80
N ALA A 36 32.54 13.04 5.79
CA ALA A 36 32.29 12.24 4.60
C ALA A 36 31.85 13.22 3.51
N LYS A 37 32.60 13.26 2.41
CA LYS A 37 32.26 14.02 1.22
C LYS A 37 30.98 13.42 0.64
N THR A 38 29.86 14.03 0.95
CA THR A 38 28.60 13.82 0.24
C THR A 38 28.80 14.31 -1.19
N SER A 39 28.60 13.44 -2.14
CA SER A 39 28.41 13.78 -3.54
C SER A 39 27.26 14.78 -3.63
N PRO A 40 27.35 15.84 -4.43
CA PRO A 40 26.29 16.84 -4.49
C PRO A 40 25.03 16.20 -5.08
N SER A 41 24.00 16.12 -4.28
CA SER A 41 22.61 15.92 -4.76
C SER A 41 22.30 17.02 -5.77
N PRO A 42 21.71 16.73 -6.92
CA PRO A 42 21.33 17.75 -7.87
C PRO A 42 20.31 18.68 -7.21
N THR A 43 20.62 19.95 -7.21
CA THR A 43 19.74 21.03 -6.75
C THR A 43 18.46 21.00 -7.58
N VAL A 44 17.38 20.51 -7.01
CA VAL A 44 16.04 20.60 -7.61
C VAL A 44 15.67 22.09 -7.64
N LYS A 45 15.74 22.69 -8.82
CA LYS A 45 15.09 23.97 -9.06
C LYS A 45 13.59 23.73 -8.90
N THR A 46 12.97 24.49 -8.00
CA THR A 46 11.52 24.64 -7.95
C THR A 46 11.05 25.30 -9.24
N GLU A 47 10.94 24.54 -10.29
CA GLU A 47 10.14 24.90 -11.46
C GLU A 47 8.74 24.33 -11.25
N ASN A 48 7.76 25.21 -11.45
CA ASN A 48 6.33 24.96 -11.39
C ASN A 48 6.00 23.58 -11.93
N SER A 49 5.22 22.80 -11.15
CA SER A 49 4.62 21.53 -11.59
C SER A 49 4.16 21.69 -13.05
N PRO A 50 4.60 20.85 -13.97
CA PRO A 50 4.07 20.89 -15.30
C PRO A 50 2.57 20.58 -15.20
N THR A 51 1.75 21.56 -15.57
CA THR A 51 0.35 21.35 -15.87
C THR A 51 0.28 20.14 -16.79
N GLN A 52 -0.25 19.02 -16.30
CA GLN A 52 -0.50 17.87 -17.14
C GLN A 52 -1.34 18.37 -18.33
N THR A 53 -0.71 18.44 -19.48
CA THR A 53 -1.40 18.64 -20.74
C THR A 53 -2.43 17.54 -20.83
N ALA A 54 -3.70 17.92 -20.97
CA ALA A 54 -4.81 17.01 -21.16
C ALA A 54 -4.54 16.09 -22.36
N GLY A 55 -3.81 15.00 -22.09
CA GLY A 55 -3.65 13.88 -23.00
C GLY A 55 -4.96 13.11 -22.99
N ASN A 56 -5.57 13.07 -24.14
CA ASN A 56 -6.73 12.28 -24.56
C ASN A 56 -7.61 11.67 -23.47
N ASN A 57 -8.80 12.23 -23.31
CA ASN A 57 -9.90 11.77 -22.45
C ASN A 57 -10.35 10.30 -22.64
N SER A 58 -9.76 9.51 -23.50
CA SER A 58 -10.15 8.11 -23.74
C SER A 58 -9.42 7.10 -22.84
N GLU A 59 -8.25 7.41 -22.31
CA GLU A 59 -7.51 6.51 -21.40
C GLU A 59 -8.09 6.53 -19.96
N ASN A 60 -8.62 7.66 -19.52
CA ASN A 60 -9.21 7.80 -18.17
C ASN A 60 -10.53 7.02 -17.95
N THR A 61 -11.05 6.33 -18.98
CA THR A 61 -12.30 5.56 -18.87
C THR A 61 -12.07 4.06 -18.58
N LYS A 62 -10.85 3.55 -18.78
CA LYS A 62 -10.54 2.13 -18.54
C LYS A 62 -9.82 1.96 -17.20
N LYS A 63 -10.32 1.02 -16.40
CA LYS A 63 -9.67 0.64 -15.13
C LYS A 63 -8.31 -0.02 -15.42
N ASN A 64 -7.23 0.52 -14.86
CA ASN A 64 -5.92 -0.12 -14.86
C ASN A 64 -5.94 -1.32 -13.91
N LEU A 65 -5.94 -2.53 -14.44
CA LEU A 65 -6.04 -3.77 -13.65
C LEU A 65 -4.72 -4.13 -12.94
N LEU A 66 -3.61 -3.51 -13.36
CA LEU A 66 -2.30 -3.64 -12.70
C LEU A 66 -2.09 -2.62 -11.57
N ALA A 67 -2.93 -1.58 -11.48
CA ALA A 67 -2.75 -0.60 -10.43
C ALA A 67 -2.86 -1.22 -9.03
N MET A 68 -1.89 -0.92 -8.17
CA MET A 68 -1.88 -1.33 -6.77
C MET A 68 -3.14 -0.87 -6.04
N GLY A 69 -3.59 0.36 -6.33
CA GLY A 69 -4.86 0.91 -5.81
C GLY A 69 -6.10 0.11 -6.18
N ASN A 70 -6.04 -0.68 -7.24
CA ASN A 70 -7.08 -1.61 -7.69
C ASN A 70 -6.89 -3.05 -7.19
N GLY A 71 -5.89 -3.28 -6.35
CA GLY A 71 -5.66 -4.55 -5.65
C GLY A 71 -4.64 -5.47 -6.30
N ALA A 72 -3.91 -5.07 -7.34
CA ALA A 72 -2.72 -5.79 -7.79
C ALA A 72 -1.56 -5.52 -6.82
N PHE A 73 -0.69 -6.48 -6.60
CA PHE A 73 0.43 -6.34 -5.68
C PHE A 73 1.62 -7.18 -6.10
N VAL A 74 2.84 -6.63 -6.02
CA VAL A 74 4.05 -7.41 -6.24
C VAL A 74 4.28 -8.32 -5.04
N ILE A 75 4.28 -9.64 -5.30
CA ILE A 75 4.47 -10.66 -4.26
C ILE A 75 5.87 -11.26 -4.27
N LYS A 76 6.62 -11.01 -5.33
CA LYS A 76 8.00 -11.52 -5.48
C LYS A 76 8.73 -10.75 -6.57
N ASN A 77 9.98 -10.45 -6.32
CA ASN A 77 10.96 -9.97 -7.30
C ASN A 77 12.28 -10.75 -7.14
N THR A 78 13.15 -10.67 -8.12
CA THR A 78 14.49 -11.27 -8.05
C THR A 78 15.50 -10.37 -7.36
N SER A 79 15.39 -9.07 -7.59
CA SER A 79 16.18 -8.04 -6.91
C SER A 79 15.51 -6.68 -6.99
N GLU A 80 15.90 -5.77 -6.09
CA GLU A 80 15.58 -4.34 -6.14
C GLU A 80 16.72 -3.55 -5.50
N TYR A 81 16.95 -2.33 -5.98
CA TYR A 81 18.10 -1.53 -5.58
C TYR A 81 18.03 -1.07 -4.12
N ASP A 82 16.94 -0.42 -3.76
CA ASP A 82 16.68 0.05 -2.41
C ASP A 82 15.18 0.35 -2.19
N ARG A 83 14.87 0.97 -1.05
CA ARG A 83 13.49 1.29 -0.67
C ARG A 83 12.82 2.35 -1.55
N THR A 84 13.57 3.10 -2.35
CA THR A 84 13.03 4.12 -3.25
C THR A 84 12.71 3.56 -4.65
N TRP A 85 13.36 2.45 -5.02
CA TRP A 85 13.25 1.77 -6.30
C TRP A 85 12.63 0.37 -6.17
N GLN A 86 11.58 0.27 -5.37
CA GLN A 86 10.89 -0.99 -5.10
C GLN A 86 10.09 -1.50 -6.31
N ALA A 87 9.94 -2.81 -6.40
CA ALA A 87 9.18 -3.43 -7.48
C ALA A 87 7.69 -3.02 -7.51
N ASN A 88 7.10 -2.65 -6.39
CA ASN A 88 5.72 -2.14 -6.35
C ASN A 88 5.53 -0.79 -7.06
N ASN A 89 6.60 0.00 -7.23
CA ASN A 89 6.51 1.29 -7.90
C ASN A 89 6.12 1.18 -9.38
N ILE A 90 6.37 0.02 -10.03
CA ILE A 90 5.96 -0.16 -11.44
C ILE A 90 4.45 -0.27 -11.65
N ILE A 91 3.66 -0.34 -10.58
CA ILE A 91 2.20 -0.46 -10.61
C ILE A 91 1.51 0.57 -9.69
N ASP A 92 2.20 1.63 -9.32
CA ASP A 92 1.69 2.65 -8.40
C ASP A 92 1.01 3.83 -9.10
N GLU A 93 0.94 3.84 -10.44
CA GLU A 93 0.40 4.90 -11.28
C GLU A 93 1.16 6.24 -11.19
N PHE A 94 2.45 6.17 -10.82
CA PHE A 94 3.32 7.34 -10.70
C PHE A 94 4.64 7.15 -11.48
N PRO A 95 4.64 7.39 -12.79
CA PRO A 95 5.76 7.07 -13.68
C PRO A 95 7.06 7.87 -13.46
N GLN A 96 7.12 8.71 -12.44
CA GLN A 96 8.34 9.39 -11.98
C GLN A 96 9.16 8.53 -11.01
N HIS A 97 8.57 7.49 -10.45
CA HIS A 97 9.23 6.47 -9.65
C HIS A 97 9.05 5.12 -10.34
N GLY A 98 10.04 4.27 -10.22
CA GLY A 98 10.00 2.97 -10.84
C GLY A 98 10.71 1.92 -10.00
N TRP A 99 10.96 0.79 -10.62
CA TRP A 99 11.80 -0.25 -10.10
C TRP A 99 13.16 -0.22 -10.78
N ALA A 100 14.21 -0.39 -9.99
CA ALA A 100 15.54 -0.71 -10.46
C ALA A 100 16.00 -2.03 -9.83
N SER A 101 16.69 -2.86 -10.60
CA SER A 101 17.34 -4.06 -10.08
C SER A 101 18.44 -3.71 -9.08
N ASP A 102 18.86 -4.66 -8.26
CA ASP A 102 20.08 -4.51 -7.47
C ASP A 102 21.30 -4.29 -8.37
N LYS A 103 22.33 -3.64 -7.82
CA LYS A 103 23.51 -3.25 -8.57
C LYS A 103 24.18 -4.43 -9.27
N SER A 104 24.50 -4.24 -10.55
CA SER A 104 25.08 -5.25 -11.44
C SER A 104 24.15 -6.43 -11.79
N LYS A 105 22.87 -6.36 -11.42
CA LYS A 105 21.84 -7.34 -11.81
C LYS A 105 21.08 -6.83 -13.05
N VAL A 106 21.71 -6.87 -14.20
CA VAL A 106 21.20 -6.23 -15.42
C VAL A 106 20.54 -7.19 -16.42
N THR A 107 20.43 -8.48 -16.05
CA THR A 107 19.86 -9.50 -16.93
C THR A 107 19.09 -10.55 -16.13
N ASN A 108 18.05 -11.12 -16.76
CA ASN A 108 17.23 -12.21 -16.22
C ASN A 108 16.56 -11.88 -14.87
N GLU A 109 16.17 -10.63 -14.71
CA GLU A 109 15.36 -10.21 -13.58
C GLU A 109 13.88 -10.55 -13.80
N SER A 110 13.15 -10.75 -12.72
CA SER A 110 11.73 -11.03 -12.81
C SER A 110 10.94 -10.43 -11.64
N ILE A 111 9.71 -10.00 -11.96
CA ILE A 111 8.75 -9.45 -10.99
C ILE A 111 7.47 -10.26 -11.13
N THR A 112 6.92 -10.75 -10.01
CA THR A 112 5.66 -11.48 -9.98
C THR A 112 4.60 -10.66 -9.25
N ILE A 113 3.50 -10.38 -9.95
CA ILE A 113 2.36 -9.59 -9.48
C ILE A 113 1.19 -10.55 -9.27
N GLU A 114 0.47 -10.42 -8.16
CA GLU A 114 -0.79 -11.11 -7.92
C GLU A 114 -1.96 -10.16 -8.10
N PHE A 115 -2.96 -10.59 -8.86
CA PHE A 115 -4.23 -9.88 -9.00
C PHE A 115 -5.21 -10.24 -7.87
N PRO A 116 -6.16 -9.37 -7.51
CA PRO A 116 -7.19 -9.68 -6.52
C PRO A 116 -8.14 -10.79 -6.97
N ALA A 117 -8.31 -10.96 -8.28
CA ALA A 117 -9.12 -11.99 -8.91
C ALA A 117 -8.52 -12.43 -10.25
N LYS A 118 -9.05 -13.47 -10.84
CA LYS A 118 -8.66 -13.91 -12.19
C LYS A 118 -8.84 -12.77 -13.18
N THR A 119 -7.76 -12.46 -13.90
CA THR A 119 -7.66 -11.30 -14.79
C THR A 119 -7.23 -11.76 -16.17
N THR A 120 -7.93 -11.30 -17.20
CA THR A 120 -7.59 -11.50 -18.61
C THR A 120 -7.16 -10.17 -19.18
N LEU A 121 -5.86 -10.03 -19.46
CA LEU A 121 -5.31 -8.83 -20.05
C LEU A 121 -5.52 -8.85 -21.56
N LYS A 122 -5.82 -7.67 -22.14
CA LYS A 122 -5.91 -7.42 -23.59
C LYS A 122 -4.80 -6.52 -24.08
N THR A 123 -4.36 -5.61 -23.22
CA THR A 123 -3.32 -4.63 -23.54
C THR A 123 -2.43 -4.43 -22.33
N LEU A 124 -1.12 -4.34 -22.58
CA LEU A 124 -0.10 -3.94 -21.61
C LEU A 124 0.58 -2.65 -22.09
N VAL A 125 0.86 -1.75 -21.16
CA VAL A 125 1.57 -0.50 -21.41
C VAL A 125 2.78 -0.45 -20.52
N PHE A 126 3.93 -0.06 -21.07
CA PHE A 126 5.18 0.09 -20.34
C PHE A 126 5.70 1.51 -20.48
N ASP A 127 6.34 2.00 -19.43
CA ASP A 127 7.00 3.28 -19.39
C ASP A 127 8.47 3.12 -19.02
N THR A 128 9.36 3.72 -19.78
CA THR A 128 10.80 3.78 -19.54
C THR A 128 11.34 5.22 -19.67
N ALA A 129 10.46 6.25 -19.68
CA ALA A 129 10.84 7.61 -20.02
C ALA A 129 11.74 8.28 -18.97
N GLN A 130 11.53 7.98 -17.70
CA GLN A 130 12.19 8.64 -16.57
C GLN A 130 13.30 7.79 -15.94
N VAL A 131 13.89 6.83 -16.67
CA VAL A 131 15.02 6.05 -16.15
C VAL A 131 16.21 6.96 -15.87
N ASP A 132 16.80 6.81 -14.71
CA ASP A 132 17.84 7.70 -14.21
C ASP A 132 19.21 7.42 -14.84
N THR A 133 19.54 6.13 -14.98
CA THR A 133 20.85 5.70 -15.46
C THR A 133 20.84 5.53 -16.97
N GLU A 134 21.84 6.03 -17.67
CA GLU A 134 21.96 5.86 -19.11
C GLU A 134 22.07 4.36 -19.48
N GLY A 135 21.23 3.93 -20.42
CA GLY A 135 21.18 2.56 -20.90
C GLY A 135 20.56 1.55 -19.92
N SER A 136 20.00 1.97 -18.80
CA SER A 136 19.36 1.08 -17.81
C SER A 136 17.93 0.67 -18.18
N ALA A 137 17.26 1.38 -19.09
CA ALA A 137 15.91 1.02 -19.50
C ALA A 137 15.81 -0.47 -19.88
N ALA A 138 14.80 -1.16 -19.35
CA ALA A 138 14.48 -2.52 -19.74
C ALA A 138 14.26 -2.61 -21.26
N LYS A 139 14.85 -3.61 -21.91
CA LYS A 139 14.82 -3.74 -23.35
C LYS A 139 13.99 -4.92 -23.81
N ASP A 140 14.53 -6.13 -23.71
CA ASP A 140 13.82 -7.34 -24.13
C ASP A 140 13.09 -7.94 -22.94
N ILE A 141 11.77 -7.94 -22.99
CA ILE A 141 10.93 -8.45 -21.93
C ILE A 141 9.99 -9.54 -22.42
N SER A 142 9.60 -10.44 -21.54
CA SER A 142 8.44 -11.30 -21.73
C SER A 142 7.51 -11.24 -20.54
N VAL A 143 6.22 -11.37 -20.80
CA VAL A 143 5.17 -11.40 -19.77
C VAL A 143 4.45 -12.72 -19.86
N GLU A 144 4.30 -13.37 -18.72
CA GLU A 144 3.64 -14.66 -18.56
C GLU A 144 2.50 -14.52 -17.56
N ILE A 145 1.46 -15.32 -17.72
CA ILE A 145 0.32 -15.37 -16.80
C ILE A 145 0.07 -16.80 -16.32
N SER A 146 -0.33 -16.96 -15.07
CA SER A 146 -0.69 -18.27 -14.47
C SER A 146 -2.00 -18.18 -13.71
N ASP A 147 -2.81 -19.24 -13.81
CA ASP A 147 -3.98 -19.49 -12.96
C ASP A 147 -3.76 -20.66 -11.99
N THR A 148 -2.54 -21.20 -11.96
CA THR A 148 -2.19 -22.38 -11.14
C THR A 148 -1.60 -21.96 -9.79
N SER A 149 -0.50 -21.18 -9.81
CA SER A 149 0.16 -20.67 -8.62
C SER A 149 1.13 -19.55 -8.97
N ALA A 150 1.65 -18.87 -7.95
CA ALA A 150 2.71 -17.85 -8.07
C ALA A 150 4.05 -18.40 -8.59
N THR A 151 4.23 -19.72 -8.66
CA THR A 151 5.51 -20.35 -9.02
C THR A 151 5.43 -21.31 -10.20
N ALA A 152 4.22 -21.72 -10.63
CA ALA A 152 4.03 -22.71 -11.67
C ALA A 152 2.85 -22.38 -12.59
N GLY A 153 2.79 -23.01 -13.76
CA GLY A 153 1.67 -22.88 -14.70
C GLY A 153 1.71 -21.62 -15.56
N PHE A 154 2.83 -20.92 -15.59
CA PHE A 154 2.99 -19.71 -16.38
C PHE A 154 3.00 -19.98 -17.89
N ARG A 155 2.27 -19.16 -18.65
CA ARG A 155 2.21 -19.16 -20.12
C ARG A 155 2.50 -17.77 -20.63
N GLU A 156 3.34 -17.66 -21.65
CA GLU A 156 3.71 -16.38 -22.26
C GLU A 156 2.50 -15.76 -22.96
N ILE A 157 2.19 -14.50 -22.63
CA ILE A 157 1.14 -13.70 -23.28
C ILE A 157 1.72 -12.54 -24.08
N LEU A 158 2.97 -12.14 -23.83
CA LEU A 158 3.66 -11.07 -24.53
C LEU A 158 5.17 -11.32 -24.53
N ALA A 159 5.83 -11.05 -25.67
CA ALA A 159 7.28 -10.90 -25.76
C ALA A 159 7.59 -9.76 -26.71
N VAL A 160 8.27 -8.73 -26.22
CA VAL A 160 8.53 -7.47 -26.93
C VAL A 160 9.90 -6.89 -26.59
N THR A 161 10.36 -6.00 -27.48
CA THR A 161 11.48 -5.12 -27.21
C THR A 161 10.92 -3.72 -26.97
N LEU A 162 11.10 -3.19 -25.75
CA LEU A 162 10.75 -1.82 -25.41
C LEU A 162 11.72 -0.86 -26.08
N LYS A 163 11.33 0.38 -26.26
CA LYS A 163 12.20 1.46 -26.71
C LYS A 163 12.82 2.15 -25.51
N ASP A 164 14.05 2.60 -25.67
CA ASP A 164 14.76 3.36 -24.66
C ASP A 164 14.07 4.72 -24.37
N LYS A 165 13.96 5.09 -23.10
CA LYS A 165 13.45 6.39 -22.63
C LYS A 165 12.14 6.82 -23.31
N GLN A 166 11.19 5.91 -23.43
CA GLN A 166 9.89 6.18 -24.03
C GLN A 166 8.72 5.88 -23.07
N ALA A 167 7.83 6.86 -22.92
CA ALA A 167 6.58 6.71 -22.18
C ALA A 167 5.51 5.99 -23.00
N GLY A 168 4.59 5.33 -22.30
CA GLY A 168 3.32 4.87 -22.85
C GLY A 168 3.43 3.89 -24.02
N GLN A 169 4.37 2.96 -23.96
CA GLN A 169 4.56 1.94 -25.00
C GLN A 169 3.48 0.86 -24.90
N GLU A 170 2.49 0.91 -25.77
CA GLU A 170 1.32 0.04 -25.74
C GLU A 170 1.51 -1.20 -26.62
N PHE A 171 1.16 -2.39 -26.08
CA PHE A 171 1.27 -3.66 -26.76
C PHE A 171 -0.01 -4.50 -26.55
N PRO A 172 -0.66 -4.97 -27.62
CA PRO A 172 -1.72 -5.97 -27.49
C PRO A 172 -1.11 -7.31 -27.06
N VAL A 173 -1.77 -8.03 -26.17
CA VAL A 173 -1.35 -9.39 -25.80
C VAL A 173 -1.65 -10.36 -26.94
N LYS A 174 -0.83 -11.42 -27.09
CA LYS A 174 -0.98 -12.41 -28.16
C LYS A 174 -2.17 -13.33 -27.93
N GLU A 175 -2.39 -13.72 -26.68
CA GLU A 175 -3.44 -14.64 -26.27
C GLU A 175 -4.15 -14.09 -25.03
N GLU A 176 -5.47 -13.99 -25.08
CA GLU A 176 -6.30 -13.56 -23.97
C GLU A 176 -6.50 -14.70 -22.97
N ILE A 177 -5.48 -14.99 -22.19
CA ILE A 177 -5.47 -16.04 -21.18
C ILE A 177 -5.75 -15.39 -19.81
N GLY A 178 -6.73 -15.91 -19.09
CA GLY A 178 -7.02 -15.48 -17.73
C GLY A 178 -6.09 -16.13 -16.71
N GLY A 179 -5.62 -15.37 -15.73
CA GLY A 179 -4.80 -15.88 -14.63
C GLY A 179 -4.84 -14.94 -13.42
N GLN A 180 -4.30 -15.42 -12.33
CA GLN A 180 -4.21 -14.66 -11.08
C GLN A 180 -2.81 -14.12 -10.82
N TRP A 181 -1.79 -14.70 -11.43
CA TRP A 181 -0.41 -14.29 -11.25
C TRP A 181 0.20 -13.90 -12.59
N LEU A 182 0.75 -12.69 -12.66
CA LEU A 182 1.49 -12.16 -13.79
C LEU A 182 2.99 -12.19 -13.46
N ARG A 183 3.82 -12.66 -14.38
CA ARG A 183 5.26 -12.57 -14.27
C ARG A 183 5.83 -11.75 -15.40
N VAL A 184 6.59 -10.72 -15.06
CA VAL A 184 7.38 -9.92 -15.99
C VAL A 184 8.82 -10.39 -15.91
N ASN A 185 9.38 -10.85 -17.02
CA ASN A 185 10.77 -11.25 -17.12
C ASN A 185 11.53 -10.20 -17.94
N VAL A 186 12.54 -9.60 -17.36
CA VAL A 186 13.41 -8.62 -18.01
C VAL A 186 14.70 -9.31 -18.39
N LYS A 187 14.94 -9.49 -19.69
CA LYS A 187 16.09 -10.27 -20.21
C LYS A 187 17.37 -9.45 -20.21
N ASN A 188 17.29 -8.18 -20.52
CA ASN A 188 18.42 -7.27 -20.64
C ASN A 188 17.95 -5.79 -20.64
N ASN A 189 18.92 -4.88 -20.73
CA ASN A 189 18.75 -3.43 -20.86
C ASN A 189 19.45 -2.88 -22.13
N TYR A 190 19.63 -1.56 -22.21
CA TYR A 190 20.27 -0.85 -23.32
C TYR A 190 21.80 -0.63 -23.14
N GLY A 191 22.45 -1.42 -22.29
CA GLY A 191 23.92 -1.46 -22.16
C GLY A 191 24.46 -0.93 -20.85
N SER A 192 23.61 -0.52 -19.91
CA SER A 192 24.05 -0.24 -18.54
C SER A 192 24.62 -1.53 -17.89
N THR A 193 25.70 -1.38 -17.15
CA THR A 193 26.28 -2.43 -16.33
C THR A 193 25.86 -2.33 -14.86
N GLU A 194 25.09 -1.30 -14.51
CA GLU A 194 24.71 -1.01 -13.13
C GLU A 194 23.31 -1.53 -12.83
N TYR A 195 22.30 -1.13 -13.62
CA TYR A 195 20.90 -1.44 -13.31
C TYR A 195 20.10 -1.80 -14.57
N VAL A 196 18.95 -2.43 -14.37
CA VAL A 196 17.84 -2.45 -15.31
C VAL A 196 16.62 -1.82 -14.64
N GLU A 197 15.91 -0.95 -15.35
CA GLU A 197 14.85 -0.09 -14.81
C GLU A 197 13.55 -0.19 -15.61
N ILE A 198 12.41 -0.21 -14.94
CA ILE A 198 11.06 0.01 -15.50
C ILE A 198 10.39 1.07 -14.62
N MET A 199 9.81 2.09 -15.26
CA MET A 199 9.18 3.20 -14.52
C MET A 199 7.72 2.89 -14.16
N GLU A 200 6.95 2.35 -15.12
CA GLU A 200 5.52 2.09 -14.87
C GLU A 200 5.01 0.99 -15.82
N MET A 201 4.05 0.21 -15.30
CA MET A 201 3.28 -0.76 -16.07
C MET A 201 1.80 -0.55 -15.86
N ARG A 202 1.03 -0.58 -16.93
CA ARG A 202 -0.44 -0.57 -16.89
C ARG A 202 -1.00 -1.76 -17.66
N GLY A 203 -2.11 -2.30 -17.19
CA GLY A 203 -2.78 -3.43 -17.84
C GLY A 203 -4.28 -3.22 -17.96
N PHE A 204 -4.82 -3.45 -19.14
CA PHE A 204 -6.24 -3.28 -19.43
C PHE A 204 -6.83 -4.58 -19.97
N GLY A 205 -8.08 -4.85 -19.60
CA GLY A 205 -8.75 -6.07 -19.97
C GLY A 205 -9.99 -6.30 -19.11
N GLU A 206 -10.20 -7.54 -18.73
CA GLU A 206 -11.35 -7.98 -17.92
C GLU A 206 -10.88 -8.66 -16.63
N GLN A 207 -11.60 -8.47 -15.54
CA GLN A 207 -11.30 -9.06 -14.24
C GLN A 207 -12.59 -9.63 -13.66
N GLU A 208 -12.53 -10.86 -13.20
CA GLU A 208 -13.64 -11.49 -12.48
C GLU A 208 -13.89 -10.76 -11.15
N THR A 209 -15.10 -10.95 -10.61
CA THR A 209 -15.40 -10.46 -9.26
C THR A 209 -14.55 -11.20 -8.23
N SER A 210 -13.85 -10.48 -7.39
CA SER A 210 -13.09 -11.09 -6.30
C SER A 210 -14.02 -11.82 -5.33
N ALA A 211 -13.61 -13.00 -4.88
CA ALA A 211 -14.28 -13.64 -3.76
C ALA A 211 -14.19 -12.71 -2.53
N PRO A 212 -15.25 -12.65 -1.69
CA PRO A 212 -15.21 -11.91 -0.45
C PRO A 212 -14.01 -12.35 0.39
N LEU A 213 -13.25 -11.38 0.90
CA LEU A 213 -12.17 -11.68 1.82
C LEU A 213 -12.74 -12.31 3.09
N GLN A 214 -12.08 -13.34 3.58
CA GLN A 214 -12.33 -13.84 4.92
C GLN A 214 -11.97 -12.76 5.94
N ASN A 215 -12.64 -12.76 7.09
CA ASN A 215 -12.34 -11.81 8.16
C ASN A 215 -10.87 -11.92 8.59
N ILE A 216 -10.13 -10.83 8.45
CA ILE A 216 -8.71 -10.76 8.79
C ILE A 216 -8.45 -10.50 10.29
N SER A 217 -9.51 -10.37 11.12
CA SER A 217 -9.33 -10.16 12.54
C SER A 217 -8.46 -11.26 13.17
N GLY A 218 -7.58 -10.85 14.07
CA GLY A 218 -6.68 -11.76 14.77
C GLY A 218 -5.36 -11.10 15.17
N THR A 219 -4.46 -11.93 15.68
CA THR A 219 -3.10 -11.54 16.03
C THR A 219 -2.13 -12.14 15.01
N TYR A 220 -1.23 -11.31 14.52
CA TYR A 220 -0.17 -11.67 13.57
C TYR A 220 1.19 -11.45 14.20
N GLU A 221 2.13 -12.34 13.95
CA GLU A 221 3.55 -12.07 14.14
C GLU A 221 4.05 -11.28 12.94
N SER A 222 4.72 -10.17 13.16
CA SER A 222 5.20 -9.27 12.10
C SER A 222 6.62 -8.78 12.34
N SER A 223 7.21 -8.11 11.35
CA SER A 223 8.51 -7.45 11.46
C SER A 223 8.55 -6.33 12.52
N TYR A 224 7.39 -5.87 12.99
CA TYR A 224 7.23 -4.82 14.02
C TYR A 224 6.55 -5.36 15.30
N GLY A 225 6.79 -6.64 15.62
CA GLY A 225 6.18 -7.31 16.76
C GLY A 225 4.75 -7.80 16.47
N LYS A 226 4.00 -8.09 17.53
CA LYS A 226 2.64 -8.58 17.37
C LYS A 226 1.71 -7.49 16.86
N PHE A 227 1.07 -7.81 15.76
CA PHE A 227 0.10 -6.96 15.08
C PHE A 227 -1.31 -7.49 15.35
N ARG A 228 -2.16 -6.69 15.95
CA ARG A 228 -3.54 -7.07 16.32
C ARG A 228 -4.52 -6.29 15.46
N ILE A 229 -5.29 -7.02 14.66
CA ILE A 229 -6.22 -6.44 13.69
C ILE A 229 -7.65 -6.80 14.09
N LYS A 230 -8.54 -5.82 14.07
CA LYS A 230 -9.99 -6.00 14.17
C LYS A 230 -10.66 -5.42 12.94
N GLN A 231 -11.36 -6.29 12.21
CA GLN A 231 -12.18 -5.94 11.06
C GLN A 231 -13.66 -5.94 11.43
N GLU A 232 -14.37 -4.90 11.06
CA GLU A 232 -15.82 -4.76 11.20
C GLU A 232 -16.37 -4.23 9.87
N GLY A 233 -16.95 -5.15 9.06
CA GLY A 233 -17.26 -4.85 7.66
C GLY A 233 -15.98 -4.61 6.85
N THR A 234 -15.92 -3.47 6.21
CA THR A 234 -14.75 -2.99 5.49
C THR A 234 -13.85 -2.07 6.32
N SER A 235 -14.29 -1.65 7.52
CA SER A 235 -13.46 -0.89 8.44
C SER A 235 -12.50 -1.79 9.21
N VAL A 236 -11.28 -1.32 9.36
CA VAL A 236 -10.22 -2.03 10.08
C VAL A 236 -9.54 -1.07 11.06
N VAL A 237 -9.39 -1.53 12.28
CA VAL A 237 -8.60 -0.86 13.32
C VAL A 237 -7.64 -1.88 13.94
N GLY A 238 -6.53 -1.40 14.51
CA GLY A 238 -5.56 -2.29 15.10
C GLY A 238 -4.48 -1.58 15.88
N CYS A 239 -3.55 -2.39 16.39
CA CYS A 239 -2.34 -1.92 17.04
C CYS A 239 -1.18 -2.89 16.79
N TYR A 240 0.04 -2.41 17.02
CA TYR A 240 1.25 -3.24 17.00
C TYR A 240 2.21 -2.83 18.13
N GLU A 241 3.13 -3.73 18.43
CA GLU A 241 3.97 -3.60 19.65
C GLU A 241 5.08 -2.54 19.49
N TYR A 242 5.60 -2.35 18.27
CA TYR A 242 6.63 -1.35 18.06
C TYR A 242 6.06 0.05 18.30
N ASP A 243 6.73 0.82 19.13
CA ASP A 243 6.52 2.22 19.47
C ASP A 243 5.05 2.62 19.72
N GLU A 244 4.29 1.71 20.40
CA GLU A 244 2.86 1.87 20.72
C GLU A 244 2.02 2.22 19.47
N GLY A 245 2.30 1.52 18.37
CA GLY A 245 1.68 1.79 17.08
C GLY A 245 0.21 1.44 17.03
N ILE A 246 -0.57 2.30 16.37
CA ILE A 246 -1.98 2.06 16.04
C ILE A 246 -2.20 2.14 14.54
N ILE A 247 -3.20 1.43 14.05
CA ILE A 247 -3.63 1.50 12.65
C ILE A 247 -5.13 1.71 12.56
N GLU A 248 -5.51 2.36 11.46
CA GLU A 248 -6.89 2.47 11.02
C GLU A 248 -6.98 2.52 9.51
N GLY A 249 -8.00 1.92 8.95
CA GLY A 249 -8.14 1.89 7.50
C GLY A 249 -9.39 1.19 7.01
N GLY A 250 -9.42 0.98 5.71
CA GLY A 250 -10.48 0.26 5.02
C GLY A 250 -9.90 -0.84 4.14
N ILE A 251 -10.59 -1.99 4.13
CA ILE A 251 -10.21 -3.11 3.28
C ILE A 251 -11.13 -3.20 2.08
N GLU A 252 -10.55 -3.43 0.92
CA GLU A 252 -11.22 -3.67 -0.34
C GLU A 252 -10.59 -4.88 -1.01
N ASN A 253 -11.39 -5.88 -1.33
CA ASN A 253 -10.87 -7.18 -1.78
C ASN A 253 -9.88 -7.74 -0.74
N ARG A 254 -8.60 -7.79 -1.05
CA ARG A 254 -7.54 -8.28 -0.15
C ARG A 254 -6.54 -7.19 0.22
N LEU A 255 -6.81 -5.94 -0.19
CA LEU A 255 -5.98 -4.79 0.04
C LEU A 255 -6.53 -3.94 1.18
N LEU A 256 -5.82 -3.90 2.30
CA LEU A 256 -6.06 -2.98 3.41
C LEU A 256 -5.27 -1.69 3.13
N LYS A 257 -5.98 -0.59 2.98
CA LYS A 257 -5.45 0.77 2.87
C LYS A 257 -5.60 1.43 4.22
N LEU A 258 -4.52 1.85 4.84
CA LEU A 258 -4.53 2.29 6.23
C LEU A 258 -3.63 3.50 6.50
N THR A 259 -3.86 4.13 7.63
CA THR A 259 -2.94 5.04 8.29
C THR A 259 -2.38 4.35 9.53
N TRP A 260 -1.09 4.50 9.77
CA TRP A 260 -0.44 4.11 11.00
C TRP A 260 0.05 5.35 11.77
N LYS A 261 0.14 5.22 13.08
CA LYS A 261 0.67 6.24 13.97
C LYS A 261 1.36 5.58 15.16
N GLU A 262 2.53 6.08 15.50
CA GLU A 262 3.32 5.70 16.65
C GLU A 262 3.28 6.82 17.71
N SER A 263 3.40 6.47 18.99
CA SER A 263 3.31 7.42 20.11
C SER A 263 4.21 7.05 21.28
N GLY A 264 5.01 5.98 21.17
CA GLY A 264 5.89 5.51 22.23
C GLY A 264 7.18 6.32 22.35
N GLY A 265 7.67 6.91 21.27
CA GLY A 265 8.94 7.64 21.29
C GLY A 265 9.17 8.61 20.12
N THR A 266 8.62 8.32 18.97
CA THR A 266 8.92 9.07 17.73
C THR A 266 7.81 10.00 17.24
N ASP A 267 6.56 9.79 17.63
CA ASP A 267 5.38 10.50 17.09
C ASP A 267 5.27 10.43 15.55
N ASP A 268 5.79 9.35 14.95
CA ASP A 268 5.74 9.13 13.52
C ASP A 268 4.36 8.64 13.08
N GLN A 269 4.01 8.96 11.84
CA GLN A 269 2.77 8.51 11.22
C GLN A 269 2.90 8.48 9.69
N GLY A 270 2.01 7.73 9.05
CA GLY A 270 1.97 7.71 7.60
C GLY A 270 0.92 6.78 7.02
N PRO A 271 0.83 6.73 5.70
CA PRO A 271 0.01 5.77 4.99
C PRO A 271 0.71 4.41 4.87
N ALA A 272 -0.09 3.35 4.79
CA ALA A 272 0.39 2.02 4.42
C ALA A 272 -0.66 1.23 3.64
N MET A 273 -0.19 0.22 2.94
CA MET A 273 -1.02 -0.73 2.21
C MET A 273 -0.58 -2.14 2.57
N MET A 274 -1.53 -3.02 2.88
CA MET A 274 -1.26 -4.43 3.19
C MET A 274 -2.10 -5.33 2.30
N PHE A 275 -1.45 -6.21 1.58
CA PHE A 275 -2.09 -7.21 0.73
C PHE A 275 -2.14 -8.55 1.44
N PHE A 276 -3.35 -9.04 1.68
CA PHE A 276 -3.58 -10.29 2.41
C PHE A 276 -3.65 -11.49 1.48
N SER A 277 -3.13 -12.64 1.94
CA SER A 277 -3.36 -13.93 1.31
C SER A 277 -4.86 -14.26 1.25
N LYS A 278 -5.28 -15.14 0.32
CA LYS A 278 -6.69 -15.52 0.14
C LYS A 278 -7.37 -16.02 1.41
N ASP A 279 -6.64 -16.69 2.28
CA ASP A 279 -7.13 -17.22 3.55
C ASP A 279 -6.98 -16.24 4.73
N GLY A 280 -6.48 -15.02 4.46
CA GLY A 280 -6.28 -13.97 5.46
C GLY A 280 -5.22 -14.28 6.52
N LYS A 281 -4.33 -15.25 6.26
CA LYS A 281 -3.34 -15.68 7.26
C LYS A 281 -1.99 -15.02 7.13
N GLU A 282 -1.67 -14.45 5.98
CA GLU A 282 -0.41 -13.75 5.75
C GLU A 282 -0.70 -12.41 5.07
N PHE A 283 0.15 -11.44 5.29
CA PHE A 283 0.12 -10.18 4.55
C PHE A 283 1.53 -9.73 4.17
N LEU A 284 1.61 -9.08 3.02
CA LEU A 284 2.73 -8.27 2.58
C LEU A 284 2.25 -6.83 2.50
N GLY A 285 3.08 -5.89 2.91
CA GLY A 285 2.70 -4.48 2.91
C GLY A 285 3.88 -3.55 2.71
N ILE A 286 3.53 -2.33 2.36
CA ILE A 286 4.44 -1.20 2.25
C ILE A 286 3.89 -0.06 3.09
N TRP A 287 4.79 0.73 3.66
CA TRP A 287 4.43 1.92 4.41
C TRP A 287 5.35 3.09 4.08
N ASN A 288 4.83 4.31 4.25
CA ASN A 288 5.58 5.55 4.12
C ASN A 288 5.45 6.36 5.40
N THR A 289 6.42 7.22 5.70
CA THR A 289 6.30 8.25 6.75
C THR A 289 5.93 9.60 6.14
N GLU A 290 5.24 10.44 6.92
CA GLU A 290 4.97 11.83 6.52
C GLU A 290 6.19 12.74 6.72
N SER A 291 7.14 12.34 7.57
CA SER A 291 8.30 13.14 7.97
C SER A 291 9.55 12.91 7.12
N PHE A 292 9.60 11.85 6.30
CA PHE A 292 10.78 11.54 5.49
C PHE A 292 10.71 12.16 4.10
N GLU A 293 11.88 12.54 3.58
CA GLU A 293 12.04 12.93 2.19
C GLU A 293 11.47 11.86 1.25
N LYS A 294 10.91 12.31 0.13
CA LYS A 294 10.23 11.51 -0.88
C LYS A 294 10.90 10.15 -1.11
N GLY A 295 10.12 9.09 -0.97
CA GLY A 295 10.49 7.74 -1.39
C GLY A 295 11.05 6.83 -0.31
N SER A 296 11.13 7.20 0.98
CA SER A 296 11.49 6.20 1.99
C SER A 296 10.29 5.35 2.37
N ASN A 297 10.21 4.21 1.71
CA ASN A 297 9.22 3.18 1.96
C ASN A 297 9.83 2.12 2.88
N GLY A 298 9.00 1.52 3.73
CA GLY A 298 9.35 0.32 4.47
C GLY A 298 8.45 -0.83 4.07
N GLU A 299 8.91 -2.04 4.33
CA GLU A 299 8.12 -3.23 4.17
C GLU A 299 7.46 -3.64 5.47
N TRP A 300 6.28 -4.20 5.35
CA TRP A 300 5.51 -4.74 6.45
C TRP A 300 4.98 -6.12 6.09
N ASN A 301 5.43 -7.14 6.76
CA ASN A 301 4.93 -8.48 6.53
C ASN A 301 4.49 -9.13 7.84
N GLY A 302 3.56 -10.07 7.75
CA GLY A 302 3.08 -10.74 8.93
C GLY A 302 2.35 -12.05 8.65
N LYS A 303 2.35 -12.88 9.68
CA LYS A 303 1.70 -14.18 9.67
C LYS A 303 0.77 -14.33 10.86
N LYS A 304 -0.48 -14.73 10.62
CA LYS A 304 -1.48 -14.92 11.66
C LYS A 304 -1.08 -16.06 12.58
N ILE A 305 -1.02 -15.75 13.87
CA ILE A 305 -0.71 -16.70 14.96
C ILE A 305 -1.93 -17.01 15.81
N SER A 306 -2.99 -16.17 15.77
CA SER A 306 -4.25 -16.40 16.49
C SER A 306 -5.42 -15.74 15.77
N ASN A 307 -6.60 -16.35 15.86
CA ASN A 307 -7.86 -15.72 15.46
C ASN A 307 -8.39 -14.73 16.51
N GLU A 308 -7.87 -14.79 17.73
CA GLU A 308 -8.19 -13.82 18.76
C GLU A 308 -7.38 -12.54 18.54
N VAL A 309 -8.06 -11.41 18.61
CA VAL A 309 -7.43 -10.09 18.42
C VAL A 309 -6.51 -9.75 19.62
N GLY A 310 -6.86 -10.21 20.81
CA GLY A 310 -6.15 -9.87 22.03
C GLY A 310 -6.42 -8.42 22.48
N SER A 311 -5.60 -7.93 23.38
CA SER A 311 -5.69 -6.56 23.92
C SER A 311 -4.47 -5.73 23.51
N CYS A 312 -4.70 -4.44 23.33
CA CYS A 312 -3.66 -3.43 23.24
C CYS A 312 -3.73 -2.53 24.46
N GLU A 313 -2.65 -2.37 25.18
CA GLU A 313 -2.62 -1.51 26.37
C GLU A 313 -2.85 -0.04 26.01
N HIS A 314 -2.26 0.40 24.90
CA HIS A 314 -2.35 1.76 24.38
C HIS A 314 -3.58 2.01 23.49
N TYR A 315 -4.36 0.97 23.12
CA TYR A 315 -5.56 1.10 22.31
C TYR A 315 -6.75 0.34 22.94
N LYS A 316 -7.37 0.95 23.94
CA LYS A 316 -8.41 0.34 24.78
C LYS A 316 -9.68 -0.10 24.01
N ASN A 317 -9.98 0.52 22.88
CA ASN A 317 -11.19 0.25 22.10
C ASN A 317 -11.07 -0.99 21.19
N LEU A 318 -9.89 -1.61 21.07
CA LEU A 318 -9.68 -2.72 20.14
C LEU A 318 -10.48 -3.97 20.53
N SER A 319 -10.59 -4.27 21.81
CA SER A 319 -11.29 -5.47 22.31
C SER A 319 -12.83 -5.34 22.39
N GLY A 320 -13.37 -4.14 22.19
CA GLY A 320 -14.81 -3.87 22.24
C GLY A 320 -15.55 -4.31 20.97
N ASN A 321 -16.87 -4.50 21.08
CA ASN A 321 -17.73 -4.58 19.90
C ASN A 321 -17.86 -3.18 19.29
N ASN A 322 -17.91 -3.10 17.94
CA ASN A 322 -18.01 -1.83 17.21
C ASN A 322 -16.80 -0.89 17.42
N ALA A 323 -15.60 -1.43 17.39
CA ALA A 323 -14.37 -0.68 17.63
C ALA A 323 -14.17 0.48 16.62
N ALA A 324 -14.42 0.23 15.33
CA ALA A 324 -14.33 1.27 14.29
C ALA A 324 -15.39 2.35 14.47
N GLY A 325 -16.65 1.98 14.78
CA GLY A 325 -17.70 2.93 15.05
C GLY A 325 -17.46 3.76 16.31
N ASN A 326 -16.93 3.15 17.36
CA ASN A 326 -16.57 3.89 18.58
C ASN A 326 -15.48 4.92 18.28
N LYS A 327 -14.47 4.59 17.48
CA LYS A 327 -13.44 5.53 17.05
C LYS A 327 -14.02 6.72 16.29
N ILE A 328 -14.86 6.47 15.29
CA ILE A 328 -15.56 7.56 14.54
C ILE A 328 -16.31 8.48 15.51
N LYS A 329 -17.04 7.90 16.47
CA LYS A 329 -17.76 8.69 17.47
C LYS A 329 -16.84 9.52 18.34
N ASP A 330 -15.77 8.93 18.86
CA ASP A 330 -14.79 9.59 19.72
C ASP A 330 -14.11 10.78 19.00
N GLU A 331 -13.78 10.62 17.73
CA GLU A 331 -13.22 11.69 16.90
C GLU A 331 -14.22 12.83 16.68
N LEU A 332 -15.48 12.51 16.38
CA LEU A 332 -16.55 13.50 16.24
C LEU A 332 -16.82 14.26 17.55
N GLU A 333 -16.68 13.59 18.70
CA GLU A 333 -16.81 14.24 20.02
C GLU A 333 -15.60 15.10 20.36
N LYS A 334 -14.40 14.65 20.05
CA LYS A 334 -13.14 15.31 20.41
C LYS A 334 -12.79 16.47 19.51
N SER A 335 -12.88 16.29 18.19
CA SER A 335 -12.41 17.24 17.18
C SER A 335 -13.51 17.80 16.30
N GLY A 336 -14.73 17.26 16.37
CA GLY A 336 -15.81 17.60 15.45
C GLY A 336 -15.63 17.02 14.04
N ARG A 337 -14.58 16.22 13.79
CA ARG A 337 -14.26 15.66 12.46
C ARG A 337 -13.78 14.22 12.61
N ALA A 338 -14.22 13.36 11.71
CA ALA A 338 -13.75 11.97 11.64
C ALA A 338 -13.54 11.54 10.19
N SER A 339 -12.41 10.92 9.91
CA SER A 339 -12.19 10.21 8.64
C SER A 339 -12.87 8.84 8.69
N VAL A 340 -13.63 8.50 7.65
CA VAL A 340 -14.32 7.22 7.55
C VAL A 340 -13.64 6.36 6.49
N TYR A 341 -12.95 5.34 6.95
CA TYR A 341 -12.33 4.35 6.08
C TYR A 341 -13.28 3.18 5.79
N GLY A 342 -13.12 2.55 4.62
CA GLY A 342 -13.93 1.39 4.23
C GLY A 342 -15.25 1.75 3.53
N ILE A 343 -15.47 3.00 3.12
CA ILE A 343 -16.53 3.33 2.17
C ILE A 343 -15.92 3.22 0.76
N ASN A 344 -16.15 2.09 0.11
CA ASN A 344 -15.59 1.77 -1.20
C ASN A 344 -16.63 2.04 -2.30
N PHE A 345 -16.17 2.55 -3.45
CA PHE A 345 -16.99 2.85 -4.62
C PHE A 345 -16.52 2.03 -5.83
N ASP A 346 -17.40 1.81 -6.78
CA ASP A 346 -16.99 1.32 -8.08
C ASP A 346 -16.03 2.31 -8.77
N PHE A 347 -15.15 1.81 -9.64
CA PHE A 347 -14.17 2.64 -10.34
C PHE A 347 -14.84 3.79 -11.11
N ASN A 348 -14.33 5.02 -10.95
CA ASN A 348 -14.87 6.25 -11.54
C ASN A 348 -16.37 6.46 -11.31
N SER A 349 -16.92 5.96 -10.20
CA SER A 349 -18.35 5.93 -9.90
C SER A 349 -18.63 6.42 -8.48
N ASP A 350 -19.88 6.81 -8.26
CA ASP A 350 -20.48 7.09 -6.96
C ASP A 350 -21.29 5.90 -6.41
N LYS A 351 -21.32 4.78 -7.15
CA LYS A 351 -21.99 3.57 -6.69
C LYS A 351 -21.20 2.95 -5.54
N ILE A 352 -21.81 2.97 -4.35
CA ILE A 352 -21.26 2.34 -3.15
C ILE A 352 -21.26 0.82 -3.32
N LYS A 353 -20.13 0.18 -3.00
CA LYS A 353 -20.03 -1.27 -2.99
C LYS A 353 -20.78 -1.89 -1.81
N ASP A 354 -21.39 -3.05 -2.02
CA ASP A 354 -22.21 -3.72 -1.00
C ASP A 354 -21.45 -4.04 0.28
N GLU A 355 -20.17 -4.31 0.20
CA GLU A 355 -19.27 -4.57 1.33
C GLU A 355 -19.13 -3.37 2.28
N SER A 356 -19.35 -2.13 1.80
CA SER A 356 -19.28 -0.90 2.60
C SER A 356 -20.51 -0.65 3.46
N LYS A 357 -21.60 -1.39 3.23
CA LYS A 357 -22.89 -1.15 3.93
C LYS A 357 -22.74 -1.29 5.44
N GLN A 358 -21.97 -2.27 5.92
CA GLN A 358 -21.74 -2.46 7.36
C GLN A 358 -21.04 -1.23 7.99
N THR A 359 -20.09 -0.62 7.30
CA THR A 359 -19.42 0.62 7.74
C THR A 359 -20.40 1.78 7.77
N LEU A 360 -21.26 1.92 6.76
CA LEU A 360 -22.30 2.93 6.71
C LEU A 360 -23.36 2.75 7.81
N ASP A 361 -23.73 1.50 8.13
CA ASP A 361 -24.65 1.19 9.23
C ASP A 361 -24.10 1.58 10.61
N GLN A 362 -22.77 1.54 10.79
CA GLN A 362 -22.14 2.09 12.01
C GLN A 362 -22.37 3.61 12.12
N ILE A 363 -22.26 4.34 11.01
CA ILE A 363 -22.53 5.78 10.96
C ILE A 363 -24.01 6.05 11.24
N VAL A 364 -24.92 5.28 10.63
CA VAL A 364 -26.37 5.37 10.91
C VAL A 364 -26.65 5.21 12.40
N LYS A 365 -26.03 4.21 13.04
CA LYS A 365 -26.19 3.98 14.47
C LYS A 365 -25.69 5.18 15.29
N ILE A 366 -24.48 5.69 15.00
CA ILE A 366 -23.93 6.87 15.68
C ILE A 366 -24.89 8.06 15.57
N LEU A 367 -25.44 8.33 14.38
CA LEU A 367 -26.33 9.47 14.16
C LEU A 367 -27.72 9.28 14.79
N LYS A 368 -28.21 8.04 14.90
CA LYS A 368 -29.45 7.73 15.64
C LYS A 368 -29.25 7.90 17.14
N ASP A 369 -28.13 7.43 17.69
CA ASP A 369 -27.79 7.55 19.11
C ASP A 369 -27.53 9.04 19.50
N ASN A 370 -27.22 9.91 18.53
CA ASN A 370 -26.91 11.34 18.71
C ASN A 370 -27.82 12.22 17.85
N ALA A 371 -29.12 12.23 18.16
CA ALA A 371 -30.17 12.88 17.34
C ALA A 371 -29.98 14.40 17.10
N ALA A 372 -29.30 15.10 18.00
CA ALA A 372 -29.01 16.53 17.85
C ALA A 372 -27.86 16.85 16.88
N TRP A 373 -27.07 15.88 16.49
CA TRP A 373 -25.91 16.12 15.62
C TRP A 373 -26.35 16.39 14.17
N LYS A 374 -25.76 17.43 13.61
CA LYS A 374 -25.83 17.74 12.17
C LYS A 374 -24.45 17.46 11.57
N MET A 375 -24.44 16.92 10.37
CA MET A 375 -23.22 16.46 9.71
C MET A 375 -23.07 17.02 8.31
N THR A 376 -21.88 17.53 8.01
CA THR A 376 -21.42 17.68 6.64
C THR A 376 -20.59 16.44 6.25
N ILE A 377 -20.98 15.78 5.15
CA ILE A 377 -20.30 14.63 4.56
C ILE A 377 -19.39 15.19 3.47
N GLU A 378 -18.08 15.13 3.69
CA GLU A 378 -17.07 15.62 2.74
C GLU A 378 -16.49 14.46 1.94
N GLY A 379 -16.59 14.54 0.60
CA GLY A 379 -15.94 13.59 -0.31
C GLY A 379 -14.62 14.15 -0.82
N HIS A 380 -13.59 13.31 -0.86
CA HIS A 380 -12.24 13.66 -1.32
C HIS A 380 -11.74 12.68 -2.38
N THR A 381 -10.84 13.14 -3.26
CA THR A 381 -10.13 12.34 -4.24
C THR A 381 -8.62 12.53 -4.07
N ASP A 382 -7.84 11.68 -4.73
CA ASP A 382 -6.44 11.94 -5.04
C ASP A 382 -6.31 12.95 -6.22
N ASN A 383 -5.10 13.11 -6.73
CA ASN A 383 -4.79 14.00 -7.86
C ASN A 383 -4.88 13.32 -9.25
N ILE A 384 -5.24 12.04 -9.32
CA ILE A 384 -5.40 11.36 -10.62
C ILE A 384 -6.68 11.86 -11.30
N GLY A 385 -6.55 12.32 -12.51
CA GLY A 385 -7.62 12.99 -13.25
C GLY A 385 -7.60 14.52 -13.12
N GLY A 386 -8.45 15.19 -13.87
CA GLY A 386 -8.54 16.63 -13.86
C GLY A 386 -9.31 17.18 -12.66
N GLU A 387 -9.02 18.42 -12.25
CA GLU A 387 -9.65 19.08 -11.09
C GLU A 387 -11.20 19.07 -11.17
N SER A 388 -11.77 19.44 -12.33
CA SER A 388 -13.22 19.46 -12.53
C SER A 388 -13.86 18.07 -12.42
N PHE A 389 -13.17 17.03 -12.91
CA PHE A 389 -13.61 15.64 -12.78
C PHE A 389 -13.61 15.21 -11.31
N ASN A 390 -12.51 15.45 -10.61
CA ASN A 390 -12.35 15.10 -9.20
C ASN A 390 -13.35 15.85 -8.30
N GLN A 391 -13.59 17.13 -8.59
CA GLN A 391 -14.63 17.91 -7.90
C GLN A 391 -16.01 17.27 -8.07
N THR A 392 -16.37 16.94 -9.31
CA THR A 392 -17.67 16.32 -9.61
C THR A 392 -17.80 14.91 -8.99
N LEU A 393 -16.74 14.10 -9.09
CA LEU A 393 -16.74 12.72 -8.55
C LEU A 393 -16.89 12.73 -7.02
N SER A 394 -16.15 13.59 -6.33
CA SER A 394 -16.22 13.71 -4.88
C SER A 394 -17.59 14.19 -4.38
N GLU A 395 -18.21 15.11 -5.11
CA GLU A 395 -19.57 15.58 -4.80
C GLU A 395 -20.61 14.47 -4.98
N LYS A 396 -20.55 13.72 -6.07
CA LYS A 396 -21.43 12.56 -6.29
C LYS A 396 -21.29 11.51 -5.20
N ARG A 397 -20.05 11.20 -4.78
CA ARG A 397 -19.77 10.25 -3.70
C ARG A 397 -20.30 10.71 -2.35
N ALA A 398 -20.10 11.98 -1.99
CA ALA A 398 -20.69 12.57 -0.78
C ALA A 398 -22.22 12.49 -0.79
N ASN A 399 -22.85 12.78 -1.93
CA ASN A 399 -24.30 12.67 -2.10
C ASN A 399 -24.80 11.22 -2.02
N ALA A 400 -24.05 10.25 -2.54
CA ALA A 400 -24.40 8.83 -2.42
C ALA A 400 -24.39 8.36 -0.95
N VAL A 401 -23.40 8.80 -0.17
CA VAL A 401 -23.35 8.53 1.27
C VAL A 401 -24.52 9.24 1.98
N LYS A 402 -24.78 10.53 1.71
CA LYS A 402 -25.93 11.25 2.25
C LYS A 402 -27.23 10.49 1.96
N LYS A 403 -27.42 10.07 0.72
CA LYS A 403 -28.61 9.30 0.32
C LYS A 403 -28.74 7.99 1.13
N TYR A 404 -27.66 7.24 1.30
CA TYR A 404 -27.70 6.02 2.11
C TYR A 404 -28.16 6.28 3.55
N LEU A 405 -27.60 7.32 4.19
CA LEU A 405 -27.96 7.70 5.55
C LEU A 405 -29.43 8.15 5.65
N THR A 406 -29.92 8.88 4.65
CA THR A 406 -31.32 9.33 4.58
C THR A 406 -32.27 8.14 4.38
N ASP A 407 -31.96 7.23 3.46
CA ASP A 407 -32.74 6.00 3.20
C ASP A 407 -32.77 5.12 4.47
N ALA A 408 -31.74 5.17 5.32
CA ALA A 408 -31.67 4.46 6.60
C ALA A 408 -32.39 5.20 7.76
N GLY A 409 -33.06 6.32 7.47
CA GLY A 409 -33.92 7.04 8.40
C GLY A 409 -33.27 8.20 9.17
N ILE A 410 -32.10 8.69 8.71
CA ILE A 410 -31.56 9.95 9.23
C ILE A 410 -32.26 11.13 8.52
N GLU A 411 -32.77 12.10 9.27
CA GLU A 411 -33.44 13.25 8.70
C GLU A 411 -32.54 14.04 7.76
N GLU A 412 -33.03 14.34 6.54
CA GLU A 412 -32.26 15.04 5.52
C GLU A 412 -31.73 16.39 5.96
N SER A 413 -32.51 17.11 6.76
CA SER A 413 -32.18 18.43 7.33
C SER A 413 -30.93 18.40 8.25
N ARG A 414 -30.51 17.23 8.68
CA ARG A 414 -29.33 17.01 9.48
C ARG A 414 -28.07 16.74 8.65
N LEU A 415 -28.19 16.57 7.33
CA LEU A 415 -27.14 16.10 6.47
C LEU A 415 -26.84 17.07 5.33
N THR A 416 -25.62 17.53 5.22
CA THR A 416 -25.07 18.27 4.09
C THR A 416 -24.04 17.41 3.36
N ALA A 417 -24.04 17.40 2.03
CA ALA A 417 -23.00 16.74 1.22
C ALA A 417 -22.14 17.78 0.52
N LYS A 418 -20.82 17.57 0.51
CA LYS A 418 -19.87 18.48 -0.11
C LYS A 418 -18.73 17.70 -0.78
N GLY A 419 -18.51 17.94 -2.06
CA GLY A 419 -17.32 17.48 -2.75
C GLY A 419 -16.17 18.47 -2.56
N LEU A 420 -14.98 17.99 -2.25
CA LEU A 420 -13.77 18.80 -2.12
C LEU A 420 -12.70 18.41 -3.15
N GLY A 421 -12.99 17.38 -3.98
CA GLY A 421 -12.02 16.92 -4.97
C GLY A 421 -10.67 16.64 -4.34
N MET A 422 -9.62 17.07 -4.98
CA MET A 422 -8.23 16.93 -4.53
C MET A 422 -7.73 18.13 -3.70
N SER A 423 -8.56 19.12 -3.42
CA SER A 423 -8.15 20.40 -2.79
C SER A 423 -7.74 20.27 -1.31
N LYS A 424 -8.04 19.16 -0.66
CA LYS A 424 -7.76 18.90 0.76
C LYS A 424 -7.06 17.55 0.93
N SER A 425 -5.92 17.40 0.24
CA SER A 425 -5.03 16.26 0.44
C SER A 425 -4.50 16.23 1.87
N ILE A 426 -4.44 15.04 2.47
CA ILE A 426 -3.89 14.80 3.81
C ILE A 426 -2.61 13.94 3.75
N ALA A 427 -2.23 13.52 2.57
CA ALA A 427 -0.98 12.82 2.30
C ALA A 427 -0.46 13.23 0.91
N GLU A 428 0.80 12.96 0.65
CA GLU A 428 1.41 13.17 -0.66
C GLU A 428 0.73 12.30 -1.72
N ASN A 429 0.60 12.84 -2.95
CA ASN A 429 -0.02 12.13 -4.06
C ASN A 429 0.97 11.37 -4.95
N ASP A 430 2.24 11.41 -4.63
CA ASP A 430 3.32 10.77 -5.38
C ASP A 430 3.52 9.28 -5.03
N THR A 431 2.84 8.78 -4.01
CA THR A 431 2.77 7.35 -3.68
C THR A 431 1.34 6.85 -3.71
N GLU A 432 1.14 5.58 -4.08
CA GLU A 432 -0.22 5.01 -4.07
C GLU A 432 -0.80 4.92 -2.67
N SER A 433 0.01 4.65 -1.66
CA SER A 433 -0.43 4.67 -0.26
C SER A 433 -0.93 6.05 0.18
N GLY A 434 -0.25 7.13 -0.23
CA GLY A 434 -0.69 8.50 0.01
C GLY A 434 -1.97 8.86 -0.76
N ARG A 435 -2.05 8.50 -2.05
CA ARG A 435 -3.29 8.68 -2.83
C ARG A 435 -4.46 7.91 -2.23
N ALA A 436 -4.24 6.68 -1.77
CA ALA A 436 -5.28 5.89 -1.11
C ALA A 436 -5.83 6.56 0.15
N ARG A 437 -4.99 7.26 0.90
CA ARG A 437 -5.39 8.07 2.06
C ARG A 437 -6.19 9.32 1.65
N ASN A 438 -5.86 9.91 0.52
CA ASN A 438 -6.59 11.07 -0.01
C ASN A 438 -7.99 10.69 -0.52
N ARG A 439 -8.18 9.49 -1.06
CA ARG A 439 -9.48 8.94 -1.48
C ARG A 439 -10.31 8.52 -0.26
N ARG A 440 -10.98 9.48 0.38
CA ARG A 440 -11.71 9.25 1.63
C ARG A 440 -13.05 9.99 1.70
N VAL A 441 -13.85 9.60 2.68
CA VAL A 441 -15.03 10.37 3.14
C VAL A 441 -14.75 10.86 4.55
N GLU A 442 -15.06 12.11 4.83
CA GLU A 442 -15.03 12.66 6.19
C GLU A 442 -16.40 13.05 6.66
N LEU A 443 -16.66 12.91 7.94
CA LEU A 443 -17.82 13.44 8.63
C LEU A 443 -17.38 14.65 9.45
N VAL A 444 -18.08 15.76 9.29
CA VAL A 444 -17.83 17.01 10.02
C VAL A 444 -19.09 17.37 10.78
N LYS A 445 -18.99 17.40 12.10
CA LYS A 445 -20.07 17.81 13.00
C LYS A 445 -20.19 19.32 13.02
N GLU A 446 -21.40 19.84 12.78
CA GLU A 446 -21.72 21.26 12.82
C GLU A 446 -22.05 21.73 14.24
#